data_cc687960b96859a0a9e024d94033385d
#
_entry.id   cc687960b96859a0a9e024d94033385d
#
_cell.length_a   1.000
_cell.length_b   1.000
_cell.length_c   1.000
_cell.angle_alpha   90.00
_cell.angle_beta   90.00
_cell.angle_gamma   90.00
#
_symmetry.space_group_name_H-M   'P 1'
#
loop_
_entity.id
_entity.type
_entity.pdbx_description
1 polymer ?
#
loop_
_entity_poly.entity_id
_entity_poly.type
_entity_poly.pdbx_seq_one_letter_code
_entity_poly.pdbx_strand_id
1 'polypeptide(L)'
;MSNALQRRGLHGVGVSELLSQAACPKGVLYHHFPGGKIELAIAAIDSVVTRMQVHLAALAEQPEPLQALADWLVQAEQQLQTSGFEQGCPLATVALETSADDTVLRAALGRAFARLRCSLGALLEKAGISPLRAEALATLVLSAYEGALLQARVAGDNACMHTTSSLLLEILRHEQNNNKLEPL
;
A
#
# COMPACT_ATOMS: atom_id res chain seq x y z
N MET A 1 -10.42 9.90 -7.52
CA MET A 1 -10.66 9.40 -6.13
C MET A 1 -9.39 8.98 -5.43
N SER A 2 -8.60 8.02 -5.94
CA SER A 2 -7.40 7.50 -5.23
C SER A 2 -6.42 8.59 -4.77
N ASN A 3 -6.08 9.55 -5.62
CA ASN A 3 -5.20 10.68 -5.24
C ASN A 3 -5.82 11.55 -4.13
N ALA A 4 -7.13 11.78 -4.16
CA ALA A 4 -7.82 12.54 -3.13
C ALA A 4 -7.80 11.80 -1.77
N LEU A 5 -7.97 10.46 -1.78
CA LEU A 5 -7.84 9.64 -0.57
C LEU A 5 -6.42 9.68 0.01
N GLN A 6 -5.39 9.62 -0.85
CA GLN A 6 -3.98 9.70 -0.41
C GLN A 6 -3.66 11.01 0.32
N ARG A 7 -4.22 12.11 -0.14
CA ARG A 7 -3.92 13.45 0.39
C ARG A 7 -4.79 13.85 1.58
N ARG A 8 -6.09 13.57 1.50
CA ARG A 8 -7.10 14.16 2.39
C ARG A 8 -7.99 13.16 3.11
N GLY A 9 -7.79 11.86 2.88
CA GLY A 9 -8.64 10.81 3.42
C GLY A 9 -10.06 10.81 2.84
N LEU A 10 -10.93 10.02 3.45
CA LEU A 10 -12.32 9.90 3.01
C LEU A 10 -13.15 11.12 3.42
N HIS A 11 -13.00 11.57 4.68
CA HIS A 11 -13.80 12.69 5.19
C HIS A 11 -13.41 14.03 4.55
N GLY A 12 -12.12 14.21 4.25
CA GLY A 12 -11.59 15.42 3.61
C GLY A 12 -11.94 15.60 2.13
N VAL A 13 -12.66 14.64 1.52
CA VAL A 13 -13.01 14.67 0.09
C VAL A 13 -14.51 14.86 -0.10
N GLY A 14 -14.93 15.96 -0.74
CA GLY A 14 -16.31 16.23 -1.10
C GLY A 14 -16.73 15.51 -2.39
N VAL A 15 -17.91 14.86 -2.41
CA VAL A 15 -18.43 14.21 -3.64
C VAL A 15 -18.62 15.20 -4.77
N SER A 16 -19.14 16.40 -4.48
CA SER A 16 -19.36 17.45 -5.49
C SER A 16 -18.05 17.93 -6.13
N GLU A 17 -16.96 17.99 -5.34
CA GLU A 17 -15.63 18.33 -5.83
C GLU A 17 -15.09 17.25 -6.77
N LEU A 18 -15.21 15.97 -6.38
CA LEU A 18 -14.80 14.84 -7.22
C LEU A 18 -15.53 14.83 -8.56
N LEU A 19 -16.84 15.07 -8.54
CA LEU A 19 -17.67 15.12 -9.74
C LEU A 19 -17.28 16.29 -10.65
N SER A 20 -16.99 17.45 -10.08
CA SER A 20 -16.50 18.61 -10.82
C SER A 20 -15.15 18.31 -11.49
N GLN A 21 -14.19 17.73 -10.75
CA GLN A 21 -12.87 17.37 -11.29
C GLN A 21 -12.97 16.29 -12.40
N ALA A 22 -13.94 15.38 -12.29
CA ALA A 22 -14.18 14.32 -13.27
C ALA A 22 -15.08 14.75 -14.45
N ALA A 23 -15.57 15.99 -14.45
CA ALA A 23 -16.60 16.47 -15.37
C ALA A 23 -17.80 15.48 -15.47
N CYS A 24 -18.20 14.88 -14.35
CA CYS A 24 -19.17 13.81 -14.27
C CYS A 24 -20.47 14.31 -13.60
N PRO A 25 -21.64 14.15 -14.24
CA PRO A 25 -22.92 14.48 -13.63
C PRO A 25 -23.21 13.63 -12.37
N LYS A 26 -23.84 14.23 -11.36
CA LYS A 26 -24.16 13.55 -10.09
C LYS A 26 -25.01 12.27 -10.29
N GLY A 27 -25.94 12.27 -11.25
CA GLY A 27 -26.75 11.10 -11.57
C GLY A 27 -25.93 9.90 -12.05
N VAL A 28 -24.84 10.13 -12.79
CA VAL A 28 -23.95 9.07 -13.28
C VAL A 28 -23.24 8.39 -12.10
N LEU A 29 -22.80 9.16 -11.10
CA LEU A 29 -22.17 8.59 -9.91
C LEU A 29 -23.11 7.60 -9.22
N TYR A 30 -24.34 8.02 -8.87
CA TYR A 30 -25.28 7.16 -8.14
C TYR A 30 -25.84 6.03 -8.99
N HIS A 31 -25.76 6.11 -10.32
CA HIS A 31 -26.05 4.99 -11.20
C HIS A 31 -25.00 3.88 -11.08
N HIS A 32 -23.71 4.23 -11.03
CA HIS A 32 -22.60 3.26 -10.94
C HIS A 32 -22.24 2.88 -9.50
N PHE A 33 -22.50 3.77 -8.55
CA PHE A 33 -22.17 3.61 -7.12
C PHE A 33 -23.39 3.99 -6.28
N PRO A 34 -24.41 3.11 -6.19
CA PRO A 34 -25.64 3.38 -5.41
C PRO A 34 -25.34 3.68 -3.94
N GLY A 35 -24.32 3.03 -3.36
CA GLY A 35 -23.83 3.30 -2.01
C GLY A 35 -23.01 4.61 -1.87
N GLY A 36 -22.93 5.40 -2.95
CA GLY A 36 -22.37 6.73 -2.95
C GLY A 36 -20.87 6.78 -2.66
N LYS A 37 -20.47 7.68 -1.77
CA LYS A 37 -19.05 7.98 -1.48
C LYS A 37 -18.29 6.78 -0.91
N ILE A 38 -18.93 5.96 -0.08
CA ILE A 38 -18.30 4.78 0.54
C ILE A 38 -18.00 3.73 -0.54
N GLU A 39 -18.94 3.41 -1.40
CA GLU A 39 -18.77 2.45 -2.48
C GLU A 39 -17.71 2.92 -3.48
N LEU A 40 -17.72 4.21 -3.84
CA LEU A 40 -16.68 4.81 -4.67
C LEU A 40 -15.29 4.74 -4.03
N ALA A 41 -15.20 4.93 -2.72
CA ALA A 41 -13.94 4.81 -1.98
C ALA A 41 -13.43 3.37 -1.99
N ILE A 42 -14.29 2.39 -1.76
CA ILE A 42 -13.96 0.96 -1.82
C ILE A 42 -13.46 0.60 -3.23
N ALA A 43 -14.15 1.01 -4.28
CA ALA A 43 -13.72 0.77 -5.66
C ALA A 43 -12.35 1.42 -5.97
N ALA A 44 -12.11 2.62 -5.44
CA ALA A 44 -10.82 3.30 -5.59
C ALA A 44 -9.69 2.55 -4.86
N ILE A 45 -9.95 2.05 -3.64
CA ILE A 45 -9.03 1.23 -2.85
C ILE A 45 -8.73 -0.08 -3.60
N ASP A 46 -9.74 -0.78 -4.07
CA ASP A 46 -9.58 -2.03 -4.83
C ASP A 46 -8.75 -1.82 -6.10
N SER A 47 -8.96 -0.72 -6.81
CA SER A 47 -8.15 -0.34 -7.97
C SER A 47 -6.67 -0.12 -7.61
N VAL A 48 -6.38 0.54 -6.48
CA VAL A 48 -5.00 0.74 -6.00
C VAL A 48 -4.36 -0.60 -5.65
N VAL A 49 -5.07 -1.44 -4.89
CA VAL A 49 -4.57 -2.77 -4.49
C VAL A 49 -4.29 -3.64 -5.70
N THR A 50 -5.19 -3.66 -6.68
CA THR A 50 -4.99 -4.45 -7.92
C THR A 50 -3.76 -4.00 -8.69
N ARG A 51 -3.53 -2.69 -8.84
CA ARG A 51 -2.30 -2.18 -9.47
C ARG A 51 -1.06 -2.58 -8.68
N MET A 52 -1.10 -2.49 -7.35
CA MET A 52 0.02 -2.88 -6.50
C MET A 52 0.30 -4.38 -6.59
N GLN A 53 -0.74 -5.24 -6.65
CA GLN A 53 -0.58 -6.68 -6.84
C GLN A 53 0.11 -7.01 -8.17
N VAL A 54 -0.31 -6.36 -9.27
CA VAL A 54 0.34 -6.51 -10.58
C VAL A 54 1.79 -6.07 -10.52
N HIS A 55 2.07 -4.98 -9.82
CA HIS A 55 3.43 -4.49 -9.66
C HIS A 55 4.30 -5.44 -8.84
N LEU A 56 3.84 -5.89 -7.67
CA LEU A 56 4.57 -6.86 -6.83
C LEU A 56 4.81 -8.19 -7.58
N ALA A 57 3.85 -8.66 -8.36
CA ALA A 57 4.03 -9.83 -9.20
C ALA A 57 5.13 -9.63 -10.25
N ALA A 58 5.19 -8.45 -10.88
CA ALA A 58 6.25 -8.12 -11.83
C ALA A 58 7.64 -8.02 -11.17
N LEU A 59 7.73 -7.51 -9.94
CA LEU A 59 8.99 -7.52 -9.16
C LEU A 59 9.42 -8.96 -8.81
N ALA A 60 8.47 -9.83 -8.48
CA ALA A 60 8.72 -11.23 -8.14
C ALA A 60 9.31 -12.05 -9.30
N GLU A 61 9.06 -11.66 -10.54
CA GLU A 61 9.60 -12.31 -11.74
C GLU A 61 10.96 -11.74 -12.18
N GLN A 62 11.51 -10.74 -11.49
CA GLN A 62 12.86 -10.23 -11.76
C GLN A 62 13.93 -11.25 -11.32
N PRO A 63 15.12 -11.26 -11.95
CA PRO A 63 16.21 -12.14 -11.54
C PRO A 63 16.62 -12.00 -10.07
N GLU A 64 16.51 -10.80 -9.53
CA GLU A 64 16.85 -10.45 -8.14
C GLU A 64 15.64 -9.75 -7.47
N PRO A 65 14.61 -10.51 -7.02
CA PRO A 65 13.36 -9.92 -6.51
C PRO A 65 13.56 -8.97 -5.32
N LEU A 66 14.51 -9.26 -4.41
CA LEU A 66 14.79 -8.36 -3.29
C LEU A 66 15.47 -7.05 -3.73
N GLN A 67 16.29 -7.09 -4.79
CA GLN A 67 16.86 -5.85 -5.34
C GLN A 67 15.78 -5.05 -6.06
N ALA A 68 14.88 -5.70 -6.81
CA ALA A 68 13.75 -5.04 -7.43
C ALA A 68 12.81 -4.38 -6.40
N LEU A 69 12.59 -5.04 -5.26
CA LEU A 69 11.86 -4.47 -4.12
C LEU A 69 12.59 -3.25 -3.53
N ALA A 70 13.92 -3.32 -3.38
CA ALA A 70 14.73 -2.21 -2.90
C ALA A 70 14.62 -0.98 -3.82
N ASP A 71 14.73 -1.18 -5.12
CA ASP A 71 14.61 -0.12 -6.12
C ASP A 71 13.21 0.52 -6.11
N TRP A 72 12.18 -0.29 -5.91
CA TRP A 72 10.81 0.21 -5.74
C TRP A 72 10.64 1.04 -4.47
N LEU A 73 11.23 0.64 -3.34
CA LEU A 73 11.19 1.42 -2.09
C LEU A 73 11.83 2.79 -2.28
N VAL A 74 12.99 2.86 -2.96
CA VAL A 74 13.65 4.13 -3.31
C VAL A 74 12.75 5.00 -4.19
N GLN A 75 12.08 4.42 -5.19
CA GLN A 75 11.14 5.15 -6.03
C GLN A 75 9.94 5.68 -5.23
N ALA A 76 9.43 4.90 -4.27
CA ALA A 76 8.34 5.33 -3.39
C ALA A 76 8.75 6.53 -2.52
N GLU A 77 9.97 6.55 -1.98
CA GLU A 77 10.53 7.69 -1.26
C GLU A 77 10.62 8.95 -2.15
N GLN A 78 11.10 8.79 -3.38
CA GLN A 78 11.18 9.89 -4.36
C GLN A 78 9.79 10.44 -4.74
N GLN A 79 8.80 9.56 -4.92
CA GLN A 79 7.42 9.95 -5.21
C GLN A 79 6.81 10.73 -4.04
N LEU A 80 7.05 10.29 -2.81
CA LEU A 80 6.60 11.01 -1.61
C LEU A 80 7.20 12.43 -1.58
N GLN A 81 8.51 12.55 -1.77
CA GLN A 81 9.21 13.84 -1.81
C GLN A 81 8.68 14.74 -2.93
N THR A 82 8.51 14.21 -4.14
CA THR A 82 7.98 14.95 -5.29
C THR A 82 6.55 15.45 -5.05
N SER A 83 5.77 14.72 -4.25
CA SER A 83 4.43 15.15 -3.84
C SER A 83 4.42 16.26 -2.79
N GLY A 84 5.58 16.70 -2.30
CA GLY A 84 5.71 17.58 -1.14
C GLY A 84 5.26 16.92 0.17
N PHE A 85 5.46 15.60 0.30
CA PHE A 85 5.07 14.77 1.44
C PHE A 85 3.55 14.72 1.70
N GLU A 86 2.74 15.03 0.68
CA GLU A 86 1.28 15.04 0.82
C GLU A 86 0.62 13.69 0.51
N GLN A 87 1.25 12.85 -0.34
CA GLN A 87 0.67 11.58 -0.77
C GLN A 87 1.05 10.45 0.18
N GLY A 88 0.08 9.96 0.95
CA GLY A 88 0.22 8.76 1.78
C GLY A 88 -0.38 7.52 1.13
N CYS A 89 -0.46 6.44 1.90
CA CYS A 89 -1.21 5.26 1.50
C CYS A 89 -2.71 5.53 1.61
N PRO A 90 -3.50 5.35 0.54
CA PRO A 90 -4.94 5.59 0.60
C PRO A 90 -5.66 4.61 1.53
N LEU A 91 -5.13 3.38 1.71
CA LEU A 91 -5.69 2.39 2.63
C LEU A 91 -5.50 2.83 4.08
N ALA A 92 -4.26 3.18 4.45
CA ALA A 92 -3.95 3.61 5.82
C ALA A 92 -4.69 4.91 6.17
N THR A 93 -4.72 5.89 5.26
CA THR A 93 -5.41 7.17 5.49
C THR A 93 -6.89 6.94 5.75
N VAL A 94 -7.57 6.12 4.93
CA VAL A 94 -8.99 5.81 5.13
C VAL A 94 -9.21 4.94 6.38
N ALA A 95 -8.31 3.98 6.67
CA ALA A 95 -8.43 3.13 7.85
C ALA A 95 -8.40 3.92 9.17
N LEU A 96 -7.57 4.97 9.24
CA LEU A 96 -7.49 5.85 10.42
C LEU A 96 -8.77 6.68 10.66
N GLU A 97 -9.61 6.83 9.64
CA GLU A 97 -10.87 7.55 9.72
C GLU A 97 -12.08 6.66 10.04
N THR A 98 -11.90 5.32 10.08
CA THR A 98 -13.02 4.38 10.31
C THR A 98 -13.32 4.23 11.79
N SER A 99 -14.63 4.18 12.10
CA SER A 99 -15.17 3.82 13.42
C SER A 99 -15.58 2.34 13.48
N ALA A 100 -16.07 1.88 14.64
CA ALA A 100 -16.60 0.54 14.79
C ALA A 100 -17.85 0.29 13.91
N ASP A 101 -18.61 1.33 13.62
CA ASP A 101 -19.87 1.26 12.87
C ASP A 101 -19.65 1.17 11.35
N ASP A 102 -18.44 1.50 10.85
CA ASP A 102 -18.09 1.46 9.43
C ASP A 102 -17.78 0.04 8.94
N THR A 103 -18.67 -0.92 9.25
CA THR A 103 -18.43 -2.36 9.07
C THR A 103 -18.07 -2.74 7.63
N VAL A 104 -18.77 -2.18 6.64
CA VAL A 104 -18.55 -2.46 5.21
C VAL A 104 -17.19 -1.96 4.75
N LEU A 105 -16.83 -0.71 5.13
CA LEU A 105 -15.55 -0.11 4.77
C LEU A 105 -14.38 -0.81 5.46
N ARG A 106 -14.51 -1.12 6.74
CA ARG A 106 -13.50 -1.87 7.51
C ARG A 106 -13.27 -3.26 6.94
N ALA A 107 -14.35 -3.97 6.56
CA ALA A 107 -14.22 -5.27 5.90
C ALA A 107 -13.49 -5.17 4.54
N ALA A 108 -13.77 -4.13 3.75
CA ALA A 108 -13.08 -3.88 2.49
C ALA A 108 -11.58 -3.58 2.70
N LEU A 109 -11.24 -2.71 3.67
CA LEU A 109 -9.87 -2.40 4.03
C LEU A 109 -9.11 -3.63 4.55
N GLY A 110 -9.75 -4.45 5.40
CA GLY A 110 -9.16 -5.70 5.90
C GLY A 110 -8.79 -6.66 4.77
N ARG A 111 -9.68 -6.83 3.79
CA ARG A 111 -9.39 -7.62 2.58
C ARG A 111 -8.27 -7.00 1.74
N ALA A 112 -8.28 -5.68 1.59
CA ALA A 112 -7.25 -4.95 0.84
C ALA A 112 -5.84 -5.16 1.42
N PHE A 113 -5.67 -4.99 2.73
CA PHE A 113 -4.40 -5.26 3.42
C PHE A 113 -4.01 -6.75 3.33
N ALA A 114 -4.96 -7.68 3.48
CA ALA A 114 -4.68 -9.11 3.34
C ALA A 114 -4.15 -9.45 1.93
N ARG A 115 -4.75 -8.89 0.87
CA ARG A 115 -4.31 -9.06 -0.52
C ARG A 115 -2.88 -8.54 -0.72
N LEU A 116 -2.53 -7.38 -0.16
CA LEU A 116 -1.16 -6.83 -0.25
C LEU A 116 -0.15 -7.71 0.48
N ARG A 117 -0.46 -8.16 1.70
CA ARG A 117 0.42 -9.10 2.44
C ARG A 117 0.64 -10.39 1.66
N CYS A 118 -0.43 -10.96 1.09
CA CYS A 118 -0.35 -12.18 0.29
C CYS A 118 0.58 -12.00 -0.93
N SER A 119 0.43 -10.89 -1.67
CA SER A 119 1.27 -10.61 -2.84
C SER A 119 2.73 -10.34 -2.46
N LEU A 120 2.96 -9.67 -1.34
CA LEU A 120 4.31 -9.45 -0.82
C LEU A 120 4.94 -10.75 -0.33
N GLY A 121 4.18 -11.62 0.35
CA GLY A 121 4.63 -12.95 0.74
C GLY A 121 5.07 -13.78 -0.46
N ALA A 122 4.27 -13.80 -1.53
CA ALA A 122 4.61 -14.49 -2.77
C ALA A 122 5.90 -13.95 -3.43
N LEU A 123 6.15 -12.63 -3.39
CA LEU A 123 7.41 -12.04 -3.83
C LEU A 123 8.58 -12.55 -2.97
N LEU A 124 8.41 -12.59 -1.65
CA LEU A 124 9.46 -13.04 -0.73
C LEU A 124 9.77 -14.53 -0.89
N GLU A 125 8.76 -15.36 -1.16
CA GLU A 125 8.94 -16.78 -1.50
C GLU A 125 9.74 -16.95 -2.81
N LYS A 126 9.41 -16.17 -3.85
CA LYS A 126 10.18 -16.13 -5.11
C LYS A 126 11.62 -15.67 -4.89
N ALA A 127 11.84 -14.80 -3.92
CA ALA A 127 13.17 -14.38 -3.49
C ALA A 127 13.95 -15.48 -2.73
N GLY A 128 13.34 -16.65 -2.46
CA GLY A 128 14.00 -17.77 -1.78
C GLY A 128 13.84 -17.77 -0.26
N ILE A 129 12.90 -17.03 0.29
CA ILE A 129 12.54 -17.09 1.72
C ILE A 129 11.49 -18.19 1.92
N SER A 130 11.58 -18.97 3.01
CA SER A 130 10.63 -20.05 3.26
C SER A 130 9.20 -19.53 3.46
N PRO A 131 8.14 -20.27 3.06
CA PRO A 131 6.76 -19.76 3.06
C PRO A 131 6.31 -19.22 4.41
N LEU A 132 6.60 -19.93 5.51
CA LEU A 132 6.23 -19.49 6.87
C LEU A 132 6.89 -18.16 7.25
N ARG A 133 8.17 -17.98 6.88
CA ARG A 133 8.90 -16.74 7.15
C ARG A 133 8.45 -15.62 6.23
N ALA A 134 8.16 -15.92 4.96
CA ALA A 134 7.66 -14.97 3.97
C ALA A 134 6.33 -14.33 4.40
N GLU A 135 5.39 -15.11 4.94
CA GLU A 135 4.11 -14.61 5.48
C GLU A 135 4.33 -13.63 6.65
N ALA A 136 5.18 -14.02 7.62
CA ALA A 136 5.49 -13.18 8.77
C ALA A 136 6.21 -11.88 8.36
N LEU A 137 7.20 -12.00 7.47
CA LEU A 137 7.97 -10.87 6.96
C LEU A 137 7.12 -9.94 6.09
N ALA A 138 6.20 -10.46 5.28
CA ALA A 138 5.26 -9.64 4.53
C ALA A 138 4.40 -8.75 5.47
N THR A 139 3.99 -9.31 6.61
CA THR A 139 3.27 -8.54 7.63
C THR A 139 4.17 -7.45 8.23
N LEU A 140 5.41 -7.79 8.60
CA LEU A 140 6.38 -6.83 9.15
C LEU A 140 6.68 -5.71 8.15
N VAL A 141 7.02 -6.06 6.90
CA VAL A 141 7.37 -5.09 5.85
C VAL A 141 6.22 -4.12 5.60
N LEU A 142 4.99 -4.63 5.43
CA LEU A 142 3.84 -3.76 5.18
C LEU A 142 3.58 -2.83 6.37
N SER A 143 3.62 -3.35 7.61
CA SER A 143 3.37 -2.56 8.81
C SER A 143 4.44 -1.49 9.04
N ALA A 144 5.72 -1.84 8.85
CA ALA A 144 6.83 -0.91 9.02
C ALA A 144 6.83 0.18 7.92
N TYR A 145 6.56 -0.21 6.67
CA TYR A 145 6.44 0.73 5.55
C TYR A 145 5.33 1.76 5.79
N GLU A 146 4.14 1.32 6.19
CA GLU A 146 3.00 2.22 6.47
C GLU A 146 3.31 3.16 7.64
N GLY A 147 3.96 2.67 8.69
CA GLY A 147 4.39 3.49 9.83
C GLY A 147 5.45 4.52 9.44
N ALA A 148 6.44 4.13 8.64
CA ALA A 148 7.49 5.02 8.16
C ALA A 148 6.94 6.09 7.21
N LEU A 149 6.04 5.70 6.30
CA LEU A 149 5.36 6.61 5.38
C LEU A 149 4.56 7.69 6.12
N LEU A 150 3.82 7.29 7.17
CA LEU A 150 3.07 8.24 8.01
C LEU A 150 4.00 9.25 8.68
N GLN A 151 5.11 8.77 9.27
CA GLN A 151 6.09 9.62 9.96
C GLN A 151 6.80 10.57 8.99
N ALA A 152 7.21 10.09 7.82
CA ALA A 152 7.85 10.91 6.79
C ALA A 152 6.92 12.04 6.28
N ARG A 153 5.63 11.77 6.13
CA ARG A 153 4.63 12.80 5.79
C ARG A 153 4.55 13.91 6.83
N VAL A 154 4.59 13.57 8.12
CA VAL A 154 4.52 14.53 9.22
C VAL A 154 5.82 15.31 9.35
N ALA A 155 6.96 14.64 9.21
CA ALA A 155 8.29 15.25 9.29
C ALA A 155 8.61 16.17 8.09
N GLY A 156 8.04 15.86 6.89
CA GLY A 156 8.40 16.53 5.65
C GLY A 156 9.79 16.14 5.13
N ASP A 157 10.30 14.96 5.52
CA ASP A 157 11.55 14.39 5.06
C ASP A 157 11.47 12.85 4.94
N ASN A 158 12.45 12.25 4.26
CA ASN A 158 12.51 10.81 4.02
C ASN A 158 13.32 10.01 5.05
N ALA A 159 13.87 10.63 6.10
CA ALA A 159 14.82 9.98 6.99
C ALA A 159 14.24 8.70 7.63
N CYS A 160 13.00 8.76 8.11
CA CYS A 160 12.33 7.60 8.69
C CYS A 160 12.08 6.49 7.66
N MET A 161 11.62 6.82 6.44
CA MET A 161 11.42 5.84 5.37
C MET A 161 12.72 5.19 4.97
N HIS A 162 13.77 5.98 4.74
CA HIS A 162 15.08 5.48 4.35
C HIS A 162 15.68 4.51 5.38
N THR A 163 15.64 4.88 6.67
CA THR A 163 16.11 4.02 7.75
C THR A 163 15.32 2.72 7.82
N THR A 164 13.98 2.81 7.75
CA THR A 164 13.09 1.64 7.81
C THR A 164 13.31 0.72 6.61
N SER A 165 13.35 1.27 5.38
CA SER A 165 13.58 0.50 4.15
C SER A 165 14.94 -0.23 4.19
N SER A 166 16.00 0.44 4.65
CA SER A 166 17.34 -0.14 4.76
C SER A 166 17.38 -1.32 5.71
N LEU A 167 16.80 -1.17 6.92
CA LEU A 167 16.72 -2.24 7.92
C LEU A 167 15.86 -3.41 7.45
N LEU A 168 14.72 -3.14 6.82
CA LEU A 168 13.88 -4.20 6.26
C LEU A 168 14.62 -5.02 5.20
N LEU A 169 15.33 -4.37 4.29
CA LEU A 169 16.12 -5.06 3.27
C LEU A 169 17.28 -5.87 3.86
N GLU A 170 17.93 -5.38 4.92
CA GLU A 170 18.94 -6.14 5.66
C GLU A 170 18.35 -7.43 6.25
N ILE A 171 17.20 -7.33 6.94
CA ILE A 171 16.49 -8.49 7.50
C ILE A 171 16.12 -9.49 6.39
N LEU A 172 15.54 -9.01 5.28
CA LEU A 172 15.11 -9.88 4.18
C LEU A 172 16.29 -10.60 3.52
N ARG A 173 17.42 -9.92 3.31
CA ARG A 173 18.64 -10.54 2.77
C ARG A 173 19.23 -11.57 3.73
N HIS A 174 19.22 -11.29 5.03
CA HIS A 174 19.67 -12.26 6.03
C HIS A 174 18.82 -13.54 6.00
N GLU A 175 17.50 -13.42 5.98
CA GLU A 175 16.58 -14.57 5.89
C GLU A 175 16.74 -15.35 4.58
N GLN A 176 16.93 -14.66 3.45
CA GLN A 176 17.22 -15.31 2.16
C GLN A 176 18.50 -16.16 2.22
N ASN A 177 19.54 -15.64 2.86
CA ASN A 177 20.83 -16.33 2.97
C ASN A 177 20.74 -17.52 3.93
N ASN A 178 20.03 -17.40 5.05
CA ASN A 178 19.84 -18.51 6.01
C ASN A 178 19.09 -19.68 5.35
N ASN A 179 18.08 -19.41 4.55
CA ASN A 179 17.33 -20.45 3.86
C ASN A 179 18.16 -21.21 2.81
N LYS A 180 19.23 -20.58 2.26
CA LYS A 180 20.17 -21.24 1.35
C LYS A 180 21.17 -22.17 2.08
N LEU A 181 21.35 -21.98 3.40
CA LEU A 181 22.30 -22.72 4.21
C LEU A 181 21.70 -23.91 4.95
N GLU A 182 20.37 -24.05 4.99
CA GLU A 182 19.67 -25.23 5.48
C GLU A 182 19.31 -26.16 4.30
N PRO A 183 20.19 -27.11 3.91
CA PRO A 183 19.82 -28.16 2.96
C PRO A 183 18.81 -29.10 3.65
N LEU A 184 17.79 -29.49 2.90
CA LEU A 184 16.78 -30.51 3.27
C LEU A 184 17.44 -31.80 3.76
#